data_eb170ad8b8f606e0f808a53acf2b68f5
#
_entry.id   eb170ad8b8f606e0f808a53acf2b68f5
#
_cell.length_a   1.000
_cell.length_b   1.000
_cell.length_c   1.000
_cell.angle_alpha   90.00
_cell.angle_beta   90.00
_cell.angle_gamma   90.00
#
_symmetry.space_group_name_H-M   'P 1'
#
loop_
_entity.id
_entity.type
_entity.pdbx_description
1 polymer ?
#
loop_
_entity_poly.entity_id
_entity_poly.type
_entity_poly.pdbx_seq_one_letter_code
_entity_poly.pdbx_strand_id
1 'polypeptide(L)'
;MILLTLSRGKGEETVRLQLPASPAEIGETFAFLDRISLDTTATAILDVSSNVPVLYRCLYDVDVEDSEQFQKLQKLAERTEALSPAKAAIFSGALDAECVWNLEGALTVADRLDEYMLVNNVSSDSELGIYLVNKGITPFPDRFKPYINYARV
;
A
#
# COMPACT_ATOMS: atom_id res chain seq x y z
N MET A 1 -7.51 -6.76 1.62
CA MET A 1 -8.65 -6.46 0.72
C MET A 1 -8.44 -5.10 0.08
N ILE A 2 -8.62 -5.02 -1.23
CA ILE A 2 -8.62 -3.77 -2.00
C ILE A 2 -9.95 -3.72 -2.76
N LEU A 3 -10.69 -2.62 -2.62
CA LEU A 3 -11.92 -2.38 -3.37
C LEU A 3 -11.66 -1.27 -4.39
N LEU A 4 -11.81 -1.60 -5.66
CA LEU A 4 -11.69 -0.65 -6.77
C LEU A 4 -13.06 -0.18 -7.22
N THR A 5 -13.18 1.10 -7.52
CA THR A 5 -14.30 1.64 -8.29
C THR A 5 -13.82 1.95 -9.70
N LEU A 6 -14.35 1.25 -10.67
CA LEU A 6 -13.94 1.29 -12.07
C LEU A 6 -14.99 2.00 -12.92
N SER A 7 -14.53 2.74 -13.93
CA SER A 7 -15.38 3.35 -14.95
C SER A 7 -14.71 3.28 -16.31
N ARG A 8 -15.51 3.29 -17.37
CA ARG A 8 -15.05 3.33 -18.74
C ARG A 8 -15.73 4.49 -19.49
N GLY A 9 -14.92 5.42 -20.00
CA GLY A 9 -15.42 6.60 -20.69
C GLY A 9 -15.97 7.69 -19.76
N LYS A 10 -16.74 8.60 -20.32
CA LYS A 10 -17.36 9.73 -19.60
C LYS A 10 -18.71 9.37 -18.94
N GLY A 11 -19.05 8.09 -18.84
CA GLY A 11 -20.28 7.62 -18.25
C GLY A 11 -20.33 7.84 -16.73
N GLU A 12 -21.51 8.09 -16.19
CA GLU A 12 -21.75 8.17 -14.75
C GLU A 12 -21.77 6.77 -14.11
N GLU A 13 -21.86 5.72 -14.90
CA GLU A 13 -21.93 4.34 -14.42
C GLU A 13 -20.57 3.81 -14.01
N THR A 14 -20.53 3.25 -12.82
CA THR A 14 -19.34 2.66 -12.23
C THR A 14 -19.62 1.24 -11.77
N VAL A 15 -18.58 0.43 -11.69
CA VAL A 15 -18.63 -0.90 -11.10
C VAL A 15 -17.58 -1.03 -10.00
N ARG A 16 -17.90 -1.79 -8.98
CA ARG A 16 -16.96 -2.09 -7.89
C ARG A 16 -16.39 -3.49 -8.08
N LEU A 17 -15.09 -3.62 -7.96
CA LEU A 17 -14.37 -4.88 -7.98
C LEU A 17 -13.56 -5.02 -6.69
N GLN A 18 -13.90 -6.04 -5.90
CA GLN A 18 -13.13 -6.36 -4.70
C GLN A 18 -12.02 -7.34 -5.05
N LEU A 19 -10.80 -7.01 -4.64
CA LEU A 19 -9.62 -7.84 -4.83
C LEU A 19 -9.12 -8.42 -3.50
N PRO A 20 -8.59 -9.65 -3.49
CA PRO A 20 -8.44 -10.55 -4.63
C PRO A 20 -9.80 -11.05 -5.14
N ALA A 21 -9.93 -11.18 -6.45
CA ALA A 21 -11.16 -11.60 -7.12
C ALA A 21 -10.95 -12.91 -7.90
N SER A 22 -12.01 -13.70 -7.99
CA SER A 22 -12.01 -14.91 -8.82
C SER A 22 -12.07 -14.55 -10.32
N PRO A 23 -11.65 -15.44 -11.22
CA PRO A 23 -11.79 -15.22 -12.66
C PRO A 23 -13.23 -14.95 -13.11
N ALA A 24 -14.22 -15.54 -12.44
CA ALA A 24 -15.64 -15.29 -12.71
C ALA A 24 -16.05 -13.86 -12.37
N GLU A 25 -15.69 -13.35 -11.20
CA GLU A 25 -15.98 -11.98 -10.76
C GLU A 25 -15.29 -10.95 -11.65
N ILE A 26 -14.04 -11.22 -12.05
CA ILE A 26 -13.32 -10.39 -13.00
C ILE A 26 -14.05 -10.35 -14.35
N GLY A 27 -14.40 -11.52 -14.89
CA GLY A 27 -15.13 -11.64 -16.15
C GLY A 27 -16.48 -10.92 -16.13
N GLU A 28 -17.25 -11.05 -15.05
CA GLU A 28 -18.54 -10.35 -14.88
C GLU A 28 -18.35 -8.83 -14.83
N THR A 29 -17.32 -8.36 -14.12
CA THR A 29 -17.01 -6.93 -14.00
C THR A 29 -16.67 -6.31 -15.35
N PHE A 30 -15.78 -6.94 -16.12
CA PHE A 30 -15.41 -6.43 -17.44
C PHE A 30 -16.53 -6.58 -18.46
N ALA A 31 -17.34 -7.66 -18.39
CA ALA A 31 -18.53 -7.80 -19.21
C ALA A 31 -19.58 -6.71 -18.92
N PHE A 32 -19.71 -6.29 -17.67
CA PHE A 32 -20.55 -5.15 -17.32
C PHE A 32 -20.02 -3.84 -17.91
N LEU A 33 -18.72 -3.58 -17.77
CA LEU A 33 -18.07 -2.39 -18.34
C LEU A 33 -18.22 -2.35 -19.87
N ASP A 34 -18.13 -3.48 -20.56
CA ASP A 34 -18.33 -3.58 -22.00
C ASP A 34 -19.76 -3.26 -22.42
N ARG A 35 -20.75 -3.56 -21.58
CA ARG A 35 -22.16 -3.24 -21.86
C ARG A 35 -22.52 -1.78 -21.69
N ILE A 36 -21.88 -1.10 -20.72
CA ILE A 36 -22.17 0.32 -20.43
C ILE A 36 -21.30 1.29 -21.24
N SER A 37 -20.23 0.80 -21.84
CA SER A 37 -19.32 1.61 -22.66
C SER A 37 -19.74 1.57 -24.12
N LEU A 38 -20.03 2.73 -24.68
CA LEU A 38 -20.26 2.90 -26.13
C LEU A 38 -18.96 3.16 -26.90
N ASP A 39 -17.87 3.42 -26.21
CA ASP A 39 -16.55 3.76 -26.75
C ASP A 39 -15.50 2.76 -26.33
N THR A 40 -14.41 2.64 -27.14
CA THR A 40 -13.20 1.86 -26.86
C THR A 40 -12.28 2.55 -25.84
N THR A 41 -12.82 3.30 -24.90
CA THR A 41 -12.06 4.04 -23.89
C THR A 41 -11.51 3.08 -22.84
N ALA A 42 -10.27 3.30 -22.41
CA ALA A 42 -9.64 2.50 -21.36
C ALA A 42 -10.41 2.59 -20.04
N THR A 43 -10.37 1.51 -19.27
CA THR A 43 -10.96 1.46 -17.93
C THR A 43 -10.11 2.25 -16.94
N ALA A 44 -10.71 3.20 -16.24
CA ALA A 44 -10.07 4.01 -15.23
C ALA A 44 -10.44 3.56 -13.81
N ILE A 45 -9.49 3.63 -12.91
CA ILE A 45 -9.72 3.50 -11.47
C ILE A 45 -10.13 4.87 -10.94
N LEU A 46 -11.37 5.02 -10.49
CA LEU A 46 -11.89 6.27 -9.93
C LEU A 46 -11.67 6.39 -8.43
N ASP A 47 -11.71 5.27 -7.73
CA ASP A 47 -11.53 5.23 -6.28
C ASP A 47 -10.92 3.91 -5.85
N VAL A 48 -10.14 3.97 -4.77
CA VAL A 48 -9.49 2.82 -4.14
C VAL A 48 -9.74 2.88 -2.64
N SER A 49 -10.37 1.84 -2.11
CA SER A 49 -10.54 1.64 -0.66
C SER A 49 -9.83 0.37 -0.21
N SER A 50 -9.09 0.45 0.87
CA SER A 50 -8.40 -0.73 1.44
C SER A 50 -8.14 -0.57 2.95
N ASN A 51 -7.73 -1.68 3.58
CA ASN A 51 -7.23 -1.67 4.97
C ASN A 51 -5.86 -0.95 5.11
N VAL A 52 -5.25 -0.55 4.00
CA VAL A 52 -4.06 0.30 3.94
C VAL A 52 -4.39 1.53 3.09
N PRO A 53 -4.96 2.60 3.67
CA PRO A 53 -5.51 3.74 2.92
C PRO A 53 -4.52 4.41 1.96
N VAL A 54 -3.25 4.46 2.33
CA VAL A 54 -2.17 5.06 1.53
C VAL A 54 -1.99 4.40 0.16
N LEU A 55 -2.46 3.15 -0.02
CA LEU A 55 -2.37 2.45 -1.30
C LEU A 55 -3.09 3.14 -2.45
N TYR A 56 -4.10 3.98 -2.18
CA TYR A 56 -4.83 4.68 -3.23
C TYR A 56 -3.88 5.39 -4.22
N ARG A 57 -2.86 6.07 -3.70
CA ARG A 57 -1.90 6.83 -4.51
C ARG A 57 -0.99 5.95 -5.38
N CYS A 58 -0.82 4.69 -5.00
CA CYS A 58 0.00 3.71 -5.73
C CYS A 58 -0.76 3.04 -6.88
N LEU A 59 -2.08 3.15 -6.90
CA LEU A 59 -2.95 2.34 -7.77
C LEU A 59 -3.72 3.13 -8.82
N TYR A 60 -3.72 4.46 -8.76
CA TYR A 60 -4.48 5.28 -9.72
C TYR A 60 -4.05 5.09 -11.17
N ASP A 61 -2.76 4.91 -11.41
CA ASP A 61 -2.19 4.78 -12.75
C ASP A 61 -2.09 3.33 -13.23
N VAL A 62 -2.65 2.37 -12.48
CA VAL A 62 -2.64 0.97 -12.86
C VAL A 62 -3.59 0.74 -14.02
N ASP A 63 -3.06 0.16 -15.10
CA ASP A 63 -3.88 -0.31 -16.21
C ASP A 63 -4.49 -1.68 -15.85
N VAL A 64 -5.77 -1.69 -15.52
CA VAL A 64 -6.49 -2.91 -15.13
C VAL A 64 -6.80 -3.82 -16.33
N GLU A 65 -6.62 -3.34 -17.56
CA GLU A 65 -6.76 -4.13 -18.79
C GLU A 65 -5.44 -4.80 -19.20
N ASP A 66 -4.32 -4.31 -18.66
CA ASP A 66 -3.02 -4.98 -18.80
C ASP A 66 -2.94 -6.18 -17.87
N SER A 67 -2.78 -7.37 -18.44
CA SER A 67 -2.80 -8.63 -17.67
C SER A 67 -1.66 -8.74 -16.65
N GLU A 68 -0.48 -8.18 -16.94
CA GLU A 68 0.65 -8.21 -16.02
C GLU A 68 0.42 -7.29 -14.84
N GLN A 69 -0.03 -6.07 -15.10
CA GLN A 69 -0.36 -5.11 -14.02
C GLN A 69 -1.52 -5.62 -13.17
N PHE A 70 -2.53 -6.20 -13.77
CA PHE A 70 -3.66 -6.77 -13.05
C PHE A 70 -3.25 -7.94 -12.14
N GLN A 71 -2.36 -8.84 -12.60
CA GLN A 71 -1.82 -9.91 -11.77
C GLN A 71 -1.01 -9.37 -10.58
N LYS A 72 -0.20 -8.34 -10.79
CA LYS A 72 0.53 -7.65 -9.72
C LYS A 72 -0.44 -7.03 -8.70
N LEU A 73 -1.52 -6.45 -9.17
CA LEU A 73 -2.57 -5.87 -8.33
C LEU A 73 -3.30 -6.93 -7.50
N GLN A 74 -3.64 -8.08 -8.10
CA GLN A 74 -4.19 -9.24 -7.39
C GLN A 74 -3.23 -9.73 -6.30
N LYS A 75 -1.96 -9.89 -6.62
CA LYS A 75 -0.93 -10.29 -5.66
C LYS A 75 -0.81 -9.30 -4.50
N LEU A 76 -0.87 -8.00 -4.77
CA LEU A 76 -0.86 -6.98 -3.73
C LEU A 76 -2.11 -7.09 -2.83
N ALA A 77 -3.27 -7.34 -3.42
CA ALA A 77 -4.52 -7.52 -2.68
C ALA A 77 -4.47 -8.75 -1.76
N GLU A 78 -3.94 -9.86 -2.22
CA GLU A 78 -3.71 -11.06 -1.39
C GLU A 78 -2.79 -10.76 -0.20
N ARG A 79 -1.70 -10.01 -0.44
CA ARG A 79 -0.78 -9.59 0.62
C ARG A 79 -1.45 -8.71 1.66
N THR A 80 -2.24 -7.72 1.21
CA THR A 80 -2.93 -6.79 2.11
C THR A 80 -4.05 -7.47 2.90
N GLU A 81 -4.75 -8.44 2.32
CA GLU A 81 -5.79 -9.20 3.01
C GLU A 81 -5.23 -10.03 4.17
N ALA A 82 -4.04 -10.59 3.99
CA ALA A 82 -3.35 -11.38 5.02
C ALA A 82 -2.77 -10.56 6.18
N LEU A 83 -2.77 -9.21 6.09
CA LEU A 83 -2.17 -8.36 7.11
C LEU A 83 -3.05 -8.21 8.35
N SER A 84 -2.45 -8.37 9.52
CA SER A 84 -3.04 -7.91 10.78
C SER A 84 -3.14 -6.37 10.80
N PRO A 85 -4.00 -5.77 11.63
CA PRO A 85 -4.06 -4.31 11.77
C PRO A 85 -2.71 -3.67 12.09
N ALA A 86 -1.89 -4.31 12.92
CA ALA A 86 -0.55 -3.83 13.25
C ALA A 86 0.38 -3.85 12.01
N LYS A 87 0.38 -4.93 11.23
CA LYS A 87 1.17 -5.02 9.99
C LYS A 87 0.66 -4.07 8.91
N ALA A 88 -0.64 -3.83 8.82
CA ALA A 88 -1.22 -2.83 7.92
C ALA A 88 -0.74 -1.41 8.26
N ALA A 89 -0.62 -1.07 9.55
CA ALA A 89 -0.06 0.20 9.99
C ALA A 89 1.44 0.33 9.64
N ILE A 90 2.22 -0.73 9.82
CA ILE A 90 3.63 -0.79 9.40
C ILE A 90 3.74 -0.59 7.89
N PHE A 91 2.91 -1.26 7.11
CA PHE A 91 2.91 -1.14 5.65
C PHE A 91 2.59 0.29 5.19
N SER A 92 1.58 0.91 5.78
CA SER A 92 1.23 2.31 5.51
C SER A 92 2.41 3.25 5.81
N GLY A 93 3.03 3.10 6.97
CA GLY A 93 4.20 3.90 7.36
C GLY A 93 5.42 3.68 6.47
N ALA A 94 5.66 2.44 6.04
CA ALA A 94 6.77 2.10 5.13
C ALA A 94 6.57 2.72 3.73
N LEU A 95 5.34 2.68 3.20
CA LEU A 95 5.01 3.33 1.92
C LEU A 95 5.23 4.84 1.97
N ASP A 96 4.93 5.47 3.10
CA ASP A 96 5.18 6.89 3.31
C ASP A 96 6.66 7.19 3.45
N ALA A 97 7.38 6.43 4.27
CA ALA A 97 8.81 6.64 4.52
C ALA A 97 9.66 6.47 3.24
N GLU A 98 9.31 5.54 2.37
CA GLU A 98 10.00 5.30 1.10
C GLU A 98 9.43 6.12 -0.07
N CYS A 99 8.44 6.99 0.19
CA CYS A 99 7.79 7.82 -0.84
C CYS A 99 7.30 6.99 -2.05
N VAL A 100 6.61 5.89 -1.78
CA VAL A 100 6.14 4.97 -2.83
C VAL A 100 4.86 5.50 -3.49
N TRP A 101 4.84 5.54 -4.83
CA TRP A 101 3.74 6.08 -5.65
C TRP A 101 3.32 5.17 -6.81
N ASN A 102 3.74 3.93 -6.83
CA ASN A 102 3.39 2.99 -7.89
C ASN A 102 3.19 1.57 -7.36
N LEU A 103 2.56 0.74 -8.17
CA LEU A 103 2.22 -0.65 -7.83
C LEU A 103 3.47 -1.50 -7.54
N GLU A 104 4.53 -1.36 -8.32
CA GLU A 104 5.74 -2.17 -8.14
C GLU A 104 6.47 -1.83 -6.84
N GLY A 105 6.56 -0.55 -6.51
CA GLY A 105 7.11 -0.09 -5.23
C GLY A 105 6.29 -0.61 -4.06
N ALA A 106 4.96 -0.58 -4.16
CA ALA A 106 4.08 -1.12 -3.13
C ALA A 106 4.26 -2.63 -2.92
N LEU A 107 4.40 -3.41 -3.99
CA LEU A 107 4.73 -4.84 -3.91
C LEU A 107 6.09 -5.08 -3.27
N THR A 108 7.12 -4.31 -3.65
CA THR A 108 8.46 -4.42 -3.09
C THR A 108 8.45 -4.20 -1.58
N VAL A 109 7.75 -3.16 -1.11
CA VAL A 109 7.60 -2.89 0.34
C VAL A 109 6.82 -4.02 1.02
N ALA A 110 5.74 -4.51 0.40
CA ALA A 110 4.95 -5.61 0.94
C ALA A 110 5.77 -6.90 1.12
N ASP A 111 6.68 -7.20 0.19
CA ASP A 111 7.56 -8.37 0.24
C ASP A 111 8.66 -8.23 1.31
N ARG A 112 8.99 -7.01 1.71
CA ARG A 112 10.02 -6.69 2.72
C ARG A 112 9.46 -6.18 4.04
N LEU A 113 8.19 -6.44 4.31
CA LEU A 113 7.48 -5.83 5.44
C LEU A 113 8.11 -6.15 6.81
N ASP A 114 8.77 -7.30 6.94
CA ASP A 114 9.45 -7.70 8.17
C ASP A 114 10.76 -6.92 8.43
N GLU A 115 11.24 -6.14 7.46
CA GLU A 115 12.40 -5.25 7.62
C GLU A 115 12.02 -3.90 8.26
N TYR A 116 10.71 -3.60 8.39
CA TYR A 116 10.19 -2.36 8.94
C TYR A 116 9.69 -2.54 10.37
N MET A 117 9.87 -1.51 11.16
CA MET A 117 9.38 -1.45 12.54
C MET A 117 8.66 -0.14 12.77
N LEU A 118 7.45 -0.24 13.32
CA LEU A 118 6.69 0.93 13.76
C LEU A 118 7.05 1.26 15.21
N VAL A 119 7.62 2.44 15.42
CA VAL A 119 7.92 2.95 16.75
C VAL A 119 6.81 3.90 17.17
N ASN A 120 6.04 3.51 18.17
CA ASN A 120 4.96 4.33 18.71
C ASN A 120 5.49 5.34 19.72
N ASN A 121 4.77 6.48 19.83
CA ASN A 121 5.07 7.54 20.81
C ASN A 121 6.44 8.19 20.65
N VAL A 122 6.92 8.28 19.40
CA VAL A 122 8.12 9.01 19.03
C VAL A 122 7.70 10.15 18.13
N SER A 123 7.96 11.39 18.56
CA SER A 123 7.57 12.61 17.85
C SER A 123 8.76 13.50 17.44
N SER A 124 9.98 13.09 17.83
CA SER A 124 11.21 13.83 17.52
C SER A 124 12.39 12.90 17.28
N ASP A 125 13.40 13.40 16.58
CA ASP A 125 14.65 12.66 16.34
C ASP A 125 15.35 12.30 17.65
N SER A 126 15.27 13.16 18.66
CA SER A 126 15.83 12.86 20.00
C SER A 126 15.13 11.69 20.67
N GLU A 127 13.80 11.62 20.61
CA GLU A 127 13.02 10.50 21.16
C GLU A 127 13.31 9.20 20.40
N LEU A 128 13.46 9.28 19.08
CA LEU A 128 13.88 8.14 18.28
C LEU A 128 15.27 7.65 18.68
N GLY A 129 16.22 8.57 18.80
CA GLY A 129 17.57 8.24 19.24
C GLY A 129 17.61 7.59 20.62
N ILE A 130 16.85 8.10 21.59
CA ILE A 130 16.70 7.49 22.91
C ILE A 130 16.14 6.08 22.80
N TYR A 131 15.10 5.88 21.98
CA TYR A 131 14.51 4.57 21.76
C TYR A 131 15.54 3.58 21.18
N LEU A 132 16.26 3.97 20.12
CA LEU A 132 17.25 3.13 19.44
C LEU A 132 18.39 2.69 20.38
N VAL A 133 18.88 3.61 21.18
CA VAL A 133 19.95 3.33 22.16
C VAL A 133 19.45 2.44 23.31
N ASN A 134 18.27 2.72 23.85
CA ASN A 134 17.70 1.94 24.96
C ASN A 134 17.32 0.51 24.54
N LYS A 135 16.92 0.32 23.28
CA LYS A 135 16.64 -1.01 22.74
C LYS A 135 17.89 -1.75 22.27
N GLY A 136 19.05 -1.11 22.31
CA GLY A 136 20.31 -1.71 21.86
C GLY A 136 20.41 -1.89 20.34
N ILE A 137 19.53 -1.23 19.57
CA ILE A 137 19.56 -1.23 18.10
C ILE A 137 20.82 -0.49 17.62
N THR A 138 21.12 0.64 18.28
CA THR A 138 22.40 1.34 18.15
C THR A 138 23.20 1.09 19.42
N PRO A 139 24.24 0.25 19.38
CA PRO A 139 24.96 -0.13 20.58
C PRO A 139 25.90 0.98 21.06
N PHE A 140 25.62 1.46 22.28
CA PHE A 140 26.52 2.37 23.00
C PHE A 140 26.84 1.80 24.39
N PRO A 141 28.11 1.83 24.84
CA PRO A 141 28.44 1.50 26.22
C PRO A 141 27.72 2.45 27.18
N ASP A 142 27.15 1.94 28.27
CA ASP A 142 26.32 2.70 29.23
C ASP A 142 27.00 3.97 29.76
N ARG A 143 28.32 3.92 29.95
CA ARG A 143 29.13 5.05 30.41
C ARG A 143 29.09 6.28 29.49
N PHE A 144 28.74 6.08 28.18
CA PHE A 144 28.68 7.18 27.21
C PHE A 144 27.26 7.70 27.00
N LYS A 145 26.20 6.99 27.43
CA LYS A 145 24.82 7.40 27.25
C LYS A 145 24.51 8.84 27.69
N PRO A 146 25.05 9.34 28.84
CA PRO A 146 24.80 10.73 29.25
C PRO A 146 25.35 11.79 28.31
N TYR A 147 26.27 11.44 27.41
CA TYR A 147 26.95 12.37 26.50
C TYR A 147 26.47 12.26 25.05
N ILE A 148 25.47 11.40 24.79
CA ILE A 148 24.97 11.18 23.43
C ILE A 148 24.07 12.34 23.01
N ASN A 149 24.30 12.88 21.82
CA ASN A 149 23.33 13.71 21.15
C ASN A 149 22.32 12.82 20.42
N TYR A 150 21.22 12.51 21.07
CA TYR A 150 20.21 11.58 20.58
C TYR A 150 19.54 11.99 19.26
N ALA A 151 19.54 13.28 18.93
CA ALA A 151 19.02 13.74 17.64
C ALA A 151 19.93 13.40 16.44
N ARG A 152 21.13 12.84 16.70
CA ARG A 152 22.11 12.47 15.69
C ARG A 152 22.46 10.96 15.70
N VAL A 153 21.71 10.18 16.45
CA VAL A 153 21.81 8.71 16.47
C VAL A 153 21.11 8.15 15.25
#